data_36403d8dba21eb684b11f311528a6a9f
#
_entry.id   36403d8dba21eb684b11f311528a6a9f
#
_cell.length_a   1.000
_cell.length_b   1.000
_cell.length_c   1.000
_cell.angle_alpha   90.00
_cell.angle_beta   90.00
_cell.angle_gamma   90.00
#
_symmetry.space_group_name_H-M   'P 1'
#
loop_
_entity.id
_entity.type
_entity.pdbx_description
1 polymer ?
#
loop_
_entity_poly.entity_id
_entity_poly.type
_entity_poly.pdbx_seq_one_letter_code
_entity_poly.pdbx_strand_id
1 'polypeptide(L)'
;WPHFGDCVDDVAFVRSMYTTDNDHAAEFQMHHGRHKLDPPQPVIGSWIHYGLGTLNENLPQFVFIGESKDSRIKQDYYADYLGPQYSGVELSLDPKNPLPFGVKSAGVLAEEQRNQFEFIGEINKLAGVEYPQDDQLRARIKSYELAYRMQMSVPEAINVSGETQETMQLYGIDNKTTEIYGRRLLAARRMCERGVRFTLAYVSDYGEWDSHLDLKKLHARSCERVDKPIAGFLKDMKRRGLLD
;
A
#
# COMPACT_ATOMS: atom_id res chain seq x y z
N TRP A 1 4.60 -13.06 20.96
CA TRP A 1 5.04 -11.74 20.52
C TRP A 1 6.25 -11.23 21.33
N PRO A 2 7.40 -11.95 21.35
CA PRO A 2 8.55 -11.53 22.16
C PRO A 2 9.18 -10.22 21.65
N HIS A 3 9.24 -10.00 20.32
CA HIS A 3 9.84 -8.79 19.76
C HIS A 3 8.90 -7.59 19.83
N PHE A 4 7.62 -7.78 19.52
CA PHE A 4 6.61 -6.72 19.63
C PHE A 4 6.39 -6.29 21.08
N GLY A 5 6.54 -7.23 22.03
CA GLY A 5 6.48 -6.95 23.45
C GLY A 5 7.44 -5.84 23.90
N ASP A 6 8.60 -5.71 23.25
CA ASP A 6 9.57 -4.64 23.53
C ASP A 6 9.12 -3.25 23.01
N CYS A 7 8.05 -3.18 22.22
CA CYS A 7 7.56 -1.94 21.61
C CYS A 7 6.21 -1.49 22.15
N VAL A 8 5.66 -2.14 23.19
CA VAL A 8 4.29 -1.88 23.65
C VAL A 8 4.07 -0.47 24.18
N ASP A 9 5.12 0.18 24.68
CA ASP A 9 5.05 1.55 25.18
C ASP A 9 4.91 2.59 24.04
N ASP A 10 5.23 2.20 22.82
CA ASP A 10 5.07 3.01 21.61
C ASP A 10 3.72 2.73 20.90
N VAL A 11 2.81 1.92 21.49
CA VAL A 11 1.58 1.47 20.86
C VAL A 11 0.36 1.76 21.72
N ALA A 12 -0.64 2.42 21.13
CA ALA A 12 -1.94 2.61 21.75
C ALA A 12 -2.87 1.43 21.45
N PHE A 13 -3.38 0.77 22.50
CA PHE A 13 -4.29 -0.38 22.39
C PHE A 13 -5.74 0.04 22.61
N VAL A 14 -6.56 0.00 21.55
CA VAL A 14 -8.00 0.24 21.65
C VAL A 14 -8.71 -1.10 21.82
N ARG A 15 -9.01 -1.48 23.08
CA ARG A 15 -9.57 -2.80 23.43
C ARG A 15 -11.09 -2.91 23.25
N SER A 16 -11.79 -1.80 23.11
CA SER A 16 -13.25 -1.74 23.02
C SER A 16 -13.79 -1.70 21.59
N MET A 17 -12.94 -1.83 20.59
CA MET A 17 -13.38 -1.88 19.19
C MET A 17 -14.09 -3.21 18.90
N TYR A 18 -15.17 -3.13 18.14
CA TYR A 18 -15.91 -4.27 17.64
C TYR A 18 -16.53 -3.95 16.28
N THR A 19 -16.88 -4.98 15.53
CA THR A 19 -17.66 -4.88 14.31
C THR A 19 -19.05 -5.45 14.52
N THR A 20 -20.00 -5.10 13.67
CA THR A 20 -21.38 -5.63 13.72
C THR A 20 -21.54 -6.89 12.88
N ASP A 21 -20.51 -7.27 12.14
CA ASP A 21 -20.48 -8.45 11.30
C ASP A 21 -19.75 -9.60 12.03
N ASN A 22 -20.22 -10.83 11.83
CA ASN A 22 -19.67 -12.03 12.44
C ASN A 22 -18.98 -12.96 11.42
N ASP A 23 -18.74 -12.47 10.22
CA ASP A 23 -18.00 -13.16 9.15
C ASP A 23 -16.79 -12.33 8.67
N HIS A 24 -16.10 -12.79 7.62
CA HIS A 24 -14.96 -12.08 7.03
C HIS A 24 -15.27 -10.66 6.55
N ALA A 25 -16.54 -10.31 6.37
CA ALA A 25 -16.93 -8.95 6.02
C ALA A 25 -16.75 -7.94 7.17
N ALA A 26 -16.45 -8.40 8.38
CA ALA A 26 -15.99 -7.55 9.47
C ALA A 26 -14.70 -6.79 9.12
N GLU A 27 -13.78 -7.41 8.36
CA GLU A 27 -12.58 -6.76 7.85
C GLU A 27 -12.94 -5.57 6.93
N PHE A 28 -13.89 -5.79 6.03
CA PHE A 28 -14.39 -4.70 5.17
C PHE A 28 -14.92 -3.52 6.00
N GLN A 29 -15.70 -3.80 7.06
CA GLN A 29 -16.20 -2.75 7.95
C GLN A 29 -15.07 -1.96 8.65
N MET A 30 -13.97 -2.61 9.00
CA MET A 30 -12.81 -1.94 9.60
C MET A 30 -12.10 -1.00 8.61
N HIS A 31 -12.07 -1.32 7.32
CA HIS A 31 -11.41 -0.51 6.30
C HIS A 31 -12.30 0.62 5.76
N HIS A 32 -13.61 0.39 5.67
CA HIS A 32 -14.58 1.32 5.06
C HIS A 32 -15.44 2.07 6.09
N GLY A 33 -15.46 1.64 7.35
CA GLY A 33 -16.31 2.23 8.39
C GLY A 33 -17.80 1.94 8.22
N ARG A 34 -18.18 1.07 7.28
CA ARG A 34 -19.57 0.71 6.94
C ARG A 34 -19.74 -0.79 6.75
N HIS A 35 -20.96 -1.26 6.98
CA HIS A 35 -21.29 -2.65 6.77
C HIS A 35 -21.24 -3.02 5.27
N LYS A 36 -20.88 -4.26 4.95
CA LYS A 36 -20.77 -4.77 3.55
C LYS A 36 -22.05 -4.65 2.71
N LEU A 37 -23.21 -4.56 3.35
CA LEU A 37 -24.52 -4.39 2.70
C LEU A 37 -24.89 -2.93 2.43
N ASP A 38 -24.12 -1.99 2.98
CA ASP A 38 -24.29 -0.58 2.66
C ASP A 38 -23.78 -0.29 1.23
N PRO A 39 -24.19 0.82 0.61
CA PRO A 39 -23.59 1.25 -0.64
C PRO A 39 -22.06 1.38 -0.51
N PRO A 40 -21.30 1.09 -1.60
CA PRO A 40 -19.84 1.19 -1.58
C PRO A 40 -19.34 2.52 -0.99
N GLN A 41 -18.33 2.44 -0.14
CA GLN A 41 -17.76 3.58 0.56
C GLN A 41 -16.25 3.63 0.30
N PRO A 42 -15.66 4.84 0.21
CA PRO A 42 -14.21 4.98 0.10
C PRO A 42 -13.51 4.38 1.31
N VAL A 43 -12.39 3.74 1.08
CA VAL A 43 -11.51 3.23 2.15
C VAL A 43 -10.80 4.37 2.87
N ILE A 44 -10.32 4.11 4.07
CA ILE A 44 -9.59 5.10 4.89
C ILE A 44 -8.43 5.77 4.14
N GLY A 45 -7.66 5.02 3.35
CA GLY A 45 -6.55 5.56 2.56
C GLY A 45 -7.01 6.57 1.50
N SER A 46 -8.17 6.34 0.88
CA SER A 46 -8.78 7.28 -0.07
C SER A 46 -9.23 8.58 0.60
N TRP A 47 -9.80 8.50 1.80
CA TRP A 47 -10.16 9.68 2.60
C TRP A 47 -8.95 10.51 3.00
N ILE A 48 -7.85 9.86 3.40
CA ILE A 48 -6.59 10.54 3.73
C ILE A 48 -6.03 11.24 2.50
N HIS A 49 -6.03 10.58 1.35
CA HIS A 49 -5.58 11.19 0.10
C HIS A 49 -6.46 12.39 -0.28
N TYR A 50 -7.80 12.24 -0.22
CA TYR A 50 -8.75 13.31 -0.53
C TYR A 50 -8.58 14.53 0.38
N GLY A 51 -8.45 14.31 1.70
CA GLY A 51 -8.40 15.40 2.68
C GLY A 51 -7.05 16.10 2.80
N LEU A 52 -5.95 15.34 2.64
CA LEU A 52 -4.59 15.86 2.89
C LEU A 52 -3.76 16.08 1.62
N GLY A 53 -4.23 15.63 0.46
CA GLY A 53 -3.51 15.78 -0.82
C GLY A 53 -2.16 15.06 -0.84
N THR A 54 -1.23 15.58 -1.64
CA THR A 54 0.07 14.95 -1.90
C THR A 54 1.23 15.67 -1.20
N LEU A 55 2.24 14.89 -0.77
CA LEU A 55 3.57 15.38 -0.40
C LEU A 55 4.61 15.09 -1.50
N ASN A 56 4.26 14.25 -2.48
CA ASN A 56 5.15 13.86 -3.56
C ASN A 56 4.33 13.55 -4.82
N GLU A 57 4.44 14.38 -5.83
CA GLU A 57 3.68 14.23 -7.08
C GLU A 57 4.14 13.05 -7.96
N ASN A 58 5.29 12.45 -7.67
CA ASN A 58 5.85 11.34 -8.43
C ASN A 58 5.48 9.96 -7.87
N LEU A 59 4.84 9.94 -6.70
CA LEU A 59 4.38 8.71 -6.04
C LEU A 59 2.89 8.79 -5.74
N PRO A 60 2.19 7.65 -5.72
CA PRO A 60 0.80 7.60 -5.29
C PRO A 60 0.71 7.98 -3.82
N GLN A 61 -0.38 8.62 -3.44
CA GLN A 61 -0.57 9.07 -2.05
C GLN A 61 -1.16 8.01 -1.15
N PHE A 62 -1.76 7.01 -1.75
CA PHE A 62 -2.25 5.80 -1.12
C PHE A 62 -1.72 4.59 -1.87
N VAL A 63 -0.94 3.76 -1.19
CA VAL A 63 -0.43 2.49 -1.73
C VAL A 63 -0.86 1.32 -0.86
N PHE A 64 -1.02 0.15 -1.47
CA PHE A 64 -1.11 -1.08 -0.72
C PHE A 64 -0.06 -2.08 -1.21
N ILE A 65 0.51 -2.83 -0.26
CA ILE A 65 1.63 -3.73 -0.47
C ILE A 65 1.24 -5.12 0.01
N GLY A 66 1.32 -6.08 -0.88
CA GLY A 66 0.94 -7.46 -0.63
C GLY A 66 -0.35 -7.83 -1.34
N GLU A 67 -0.51 -9.11 -1.64
CA GLU A 67 -1.70 -9.62 -2.31
C GLU A 67 -2.77 -9.96 -1.29
N SER A 68 -3.97 -9.42 -1.48
CA SER A 68 -5.15 -10.04 -0.93
C SER A 68 -5.64 -11.11 -1.92
N LYS A 69 -5.63 -12.37 -1.50
CA LYS A 69 -6.17 -13.47 -2.31
C LYS A 69 -7.69 -13.56 -2.24
N ASP A 70 -8.32 -12.81 -1.37
CA ASP A 70 -9.79 -12.74 -1.29
C ASP A 70 -10.34 -11.73 -2.29
N SER A 71 -11.15 -12.21 -3.21
CA SER A 71 -11.85 -11.34 -4.19
C SER A 71 -12.78 -10.32 -3.53
N ARG A 72 -13.17 -10.52 -2.28
CA ARG A 72 -13.99 -9.59 -1.49
C ARG A 72 -13.19 -8.41 -0.95
N ILE A 73 -11.88 -8.60 -0.74
CA ILE A 73 -10.95 -7.59 -0.22
C ILE A 73 -10.35 -6.73 -1.35
N LYS A 74 -10.50 -7.13 -2.60
CA LYS A 74 -10.06 -6.34 -3.77
C LYS A 74 -10.64 -4.91 -3.81
N GLN A 75 -11.63 -4.62 -2.99
CA GLN A 75 -12.24 -3.29 -2.88
C GLN A 75 -11.54 -2.37 -1.87
N ASP A 76 -10.59 -2.88 -1.07
CA ASP A 76 -9.92 -2.12 0.00
C ASP A 76 -9.01 -0.98 -0.48
N TYR A 77 -8.98 -0.72 -1.77
CA TYR A 77 -8.22 0.37 -2.37
C TYR A 77 -9.06 1.31 -3.23
N TYR A 78 -10.38 1.08 -3.35
CA TYR A 78 -11.24 1.94 -4.15
C TYR A 78 -11.68 3.20 -3.41
N ALA A 79 -11.73 4.28 -4.16
CA ALA A 79 -12.21 5.58 -3.67
C ALA A 79 -13.70 5.81 -3.92
N ASP A 80 -14.38 4.88 -4.58
CA ASP A 80 -15.80 4.92 -4.91
C ASP A 80 -16.26 6.32 -5.38
N TYR A 81 -17.19 6.94 -4.66
CA TYR A 81 -17.75 8.24 -5.04
C TYR A 81 -16.79 9.43 -4.92
N LEU A 82 -15.61 9.28 -4.26
CA LEU A 82 -14.58 10.32 -4.29
C LEU A 82 -13.89 10.42 -5.64
N GLY A 83 -13.98 9.37 -6.45
CA GLY A 83 -13.38 9.31 -7.77
C GLY A 83 -12.06 8.52 -7.82
N PRO A 84 -11.74 7.97 -9.00
CA PRO A 84 -10.63 7.03 -9.17
C PRO A 84 -9.24 7.59 -8.86
N GLN A 85 -9.06 8.92 -8.93
CA GLN A 85 -7.81 9.59 -8.62
C GLN A 85 -7.38 9.44 -7.15
N TYR A 86 -8.31 9.11 -6.26
CA TYR A 86 -8.05 8.89 -4.83
C TYR A 86 -7.92 7.42 -4.46
N SER A 87 -8.07 6.52 -5.43
CA SER A 87 -7.89 5.08 -5.21
C SER A 87 -6.44 4.73 -4.89
N GLY A 88 -6.27 3.66 -4.13
CA GLY A 88 -4.95 3.11 -3.83
C GLY A 88 -4.31 2.43 -5.03
N VAL A 89 -2.99 2.38 -5.03
CA VAL A 89 -2.19 1.71 -6.04
C VAL A 89 -1.52 0.48 -5.45
N GLU A 90 -1.72 -0.65 -6.09
CA GLU A 90 -1.05 -1.90 -5.72
C GLU A 90 0.45 -1.85 -6.08
N LEU A 91 1.28 -2.19 -5.11
CA LEU A 91 2.71 -2.37 -5.31
C LEU A 91 3.10 -3.83 -5.09
N SER A 92 3.71 -4.41 -6.11
CA SER A 92 4.38 -5.70 -6.02
C SER A 92 5.81 -5.51 -5.51
N LEU A 93 6.27 -6.41 -4.65
CA LEU A 93 7.68 -6.43 -4.22
C LEU A 93 8.60 -7.19 -5.19
N ASP A 94 8.09 -7.62 -6.35
CA ASP A 94 8.93 -8.14 -7.42
C ASP A 94 9.69 -6.97 -8.08
N PRO A 95 11.03 -6.90 -7.96
CA PRO A 95 11.80 -5.81 -8.56
C PRO A 95 11.68 -5.75 -10.08
N LYS A 96 11.28 -6.84 -10.73
CA LYS A 96 11.09 -6.90 -12.19
C LYS A 96 9.71 -6.40 -12.61
N ASN A 97 8.74 -6.45 -11.70
CA ASN A 97 7.37 -6.02 -11.96
C ASN A 97 6.78 -5.33 -10.72
N PRO A 98 7.31 -4.15 -10.33
CA PRO A 98 6.87 -3.46 -9.12
C PRO A 98 5.45 -2.88 -9.21
N LEU A 99 4.99 -2.64 -10.44
CA LEU A 99 3.64 -2.14 -10.75
C LEU A 99 2.97 -3.14 -11.68
N PRO A 100 1.94 -3.88 -11.26
CA PRO A 100 1.30 -4.93 -12.07
C PRO A 100 0.85 -4.48 -13.46
N PHE A 101 0.58 -3.18 -13.62
CA PHE A 101 0.13 -2.58 -14.88
C PHE A 101 1.10 -1.53 -15.44
N GLY A 102 2.30 -1.40 -14.85
CA GLY A 102 3.27 -0.35 -15.14
C GLY A 102 4.52 -0.84 -15.87
N VAL A 103 4.53 -2.06 -16.40
CA VAL A 103 5.71 -2.61 -17.07
C VAL A 103 5.92 -1.92 -18.40
N LYS A 104 7.12 -1.39 -18.58
CA LYS A 104 7.56 -0.86 -19.87
C LYS A 104 7.47 -1.96 -20.95
N SER A 105 6.85 -1.66 -22.07
CA SER A 105 6.80 -2.58 -23.20
C SER A 105 8.20 -2.95 -23.66
N ALA A 106 8.46 -4.23 -23.89
CA ALA A 106 9.74 -4.70 -24.39
C ALA A 106 10.05 -4.04 -25.74
N GLY A 107 11.26 -3.48 -25.86
CA GLY A 107 11.74 -2.86 -27.11
C GLY A 107 11.50 -1.35 -27.23
N VAL A 108 10.75 -0.71 -26.33
CA VAL A 108 10.59 0.75 -26.34
C VAL A 108 11.75 1.41 -25.58
N LEU A 109 12.45 2.34 -26.23
CA LEU A 109 13.51 3.12 -25.58
C LEU A 109 12.92 4.10 -24.55
N ALA A 110 13.70 4.44 -23.52
CA ALA A 110 13.23 5.37 -22.49
C ALA A 110 12.92 6.78 -23.06
N GLU A 111 13.71 7.21 -24.04
CA GLU A 111 13.49 8.47 -24.74
C GLU A 111 12.24 8.44 -25.62
N GLU A 112 12.01 7.36 -26.34
CA GLU A 112 10.80 7.16 -27.12
C GLU A 112 9.54 7.16 -26.24
N GLN A 113 9.57 6.47 -25.11
CA GLN A 113 8.48 6.46 -24.15
C GLN A 113 8.20 7.86 -23.60
N ARG A 114 9.25 8.64 -23.31
CA ARG A 114 9.11 10.03 -22.86
C ARG A 114 8.44 10.89 -23.93
N ASN A 115 8.92 10.82 -25.17
CA ASN A 115 8.37 11.59 -26.28
C ASN A 115 6.91 11.24 -26.55
N GLN A 116 6.56 9.96 -26.49
CA GLN A 116 5.16 9.51 -26.60
C GLN A 116 4.31 10.07 -25.47
N PHE A 117 4.82 10.08 -24.25
CA PHE A 117 4.10 10.60 -23.09
C PHE A 117 3.89 12.12 -23.17
N GLU A 118 4.93 12.87 -23.56
CA GLU A 118 4.84 14.32 -23.78
C GLU A 118 3.81 14.65 -24.87
N PHE A 119 3.83 13.92 -25.99
CA PHE A 119 2.85 14.08 -27.06
C PHE A 119 1.41 13.80 -26.61
N ILE A 120 1.19 12.72 -25.83
CA ILE A 120 -0.12 12.41 -25.24
C ILE A 120 -0.53 13.54 -24.27
N GLY A 121 0.40 14.08 -23.50
CA GLY A 121 0.17 15.22 -22.61
C GLY A 121 -0.34 16.46 -23.34
N GLU A 122 0.26 16.79 -24.52
CA GLU A 122 -0.21 17.90 -25.34
C GLU A 122 -1.63 17.66 -25.91
N ILE A 123 -1.93 16.44 -26.38
CA ILE A 123 -3.29 16.09 -26.83
C ILE A 123 -4.28 16.19 -25.67
N ASN A 124 -3.92 15.73 -24.48
CA ASN A 124 -4.77 15.79 -23.29
C ASN A 124 -5.04 17.23 -22.86
N LYS A 125 -4.10 18.15 -22.98
CA LYS A 125 -4.32 19.59 -22.75
C LYS A 125 -5.37 20.15 -23.71
N LEU A 126 -5.30 19.80 -24.99
CA LEU A 126 -6.29 20.22 -25.98
C LEU A 126 -7.68 19.66 -25.65
N ALA A 127 -7.77 18.39 -25.29
CA ALA A 127 -9.04 17.79 -24.85
C ALA A 127 -9.59 18.47 -23.59
N GLY A 128 -8.75 18.84 -22.63
CA GLY A 128 -9.14 19.57 -21.43
C GLY A 128 -9.70 20.97 -21.74
N VAL A 129 -9.24 21.64 -22.82
CA VAL A 129 -9.81 22.89 -23.31
C VAL A 129 -11.17 22.67 -23.97
N GLU A 130 -11.31 21.59 -24.75
CA GLU A 130 -12.55 21.26 -25.44
C GLU A 130 -13.66 20.79 -24.46
N TYR A 131 -13.29 20.05 -23.41
CA TYR A 131 -14.22 19.49 -22.42
C TYR A 131 -13.90 19.94 -20.99
N PRO A 132 -13.97 21.25 -20.67
CA PRO A 132 -13.51 21.79 -19.39
C PRO A 132 -14.37 21.37 -18.19
N GLN A 133 -15.58 20.87 -18.42
CA GLN A 133 -16.51 20.41 -17.36
C GLN A 133 -16.48 18.89 -17.15
N ASP A 134 -15.66 18.14 -17.92
CA ASP A 134 -15.56 16.69 -17.77
C ASP A 134 -14.52 16.33 -16.69
N ASP A 135 -15.02 16.20 -15.46
CA ASP A 135 -14.22 15.81 -14.29
C ASP A 135 -13.64 14.39 -14.43
N GLN A 136 -14.35 13.50 -15.10
CA GLN A 136 -13.91 12.12 -15.30
C GLN A 136 -12.73 12.05 -16.29
N LEU A 137 -12.79 12.83 -17.37
CA LEU A 137 -11.70 12.97 -18.32
C LEU A 137 -10.45 13.52 -17.63
N ARG A 138 -10.60 14.60 -16.84
CA ARG A 138 -9.47 15.18 -16.07
C ARG A 138 -8.87 14.20 -15.08
N ALA A 139 -9.71 13.45 -14.35
CA ALA A 139 -9.24 12.44 -13.42
C ALA A 139 -8.47 11.33 -14.13
N ARG A 140 -8.92 10.89 -15.30
CA ARG A 140 -8.25 9.88 -16.11
C ARG A 140 -6.89 10.36 -16.62
N ILE A 141 -6.82 11.59 -17.14
CA ILE A 141 -5.55 12.20 -17.57
C ILE A 141 -4.54 12.23 -16.42
N LYS A 142 -4.94 12.74 -15.25
CA LYS A 142 -4.09 12.77 -14.05
C LYS A 142 -3.62 11.38 -13.62
N SER A 143 -4.49 10.37 -13.73
CA SER A 143 -4.13 8.99 -13.41
C SER A 143 -3.07 8.43 -14.35
N TYR A 144 -3.13 8.71 -15.65
CA TYR A 144 -2.12 8.30 -16.61
C TYR A 144 -0.79 9.03 -16.39
N GLU A 145 -0.82 10.33 -16.12
CA GLU A 145 0.38 11.10 -15.80
C GLU A 145 1.06 10.59 -14.53
N LEU A 146 0.28 10.29 -13.50
CA LEU A 146 0.80 9.68 -12.27
C LEU A 146 1.40 8.31 -12.55
N ALA A 147 0.69 7.44 -13.29
CA ALA A 147 1.19 6.11 -13.66
C ALA A 147 2.55 6.16 -14.37
N TYR A 148 2.74 7.11 -15.27
CA TYR A 148 4.03 7.31 -15.93
C TYR A 148 5.14 7.73 -14.95
N ARG A 149 4.90 8.72 -14.09
CA ARG A 149 5.86 9.16 -13.07
C ARG A 149 6.21 8.03 -12.10
N MET A 150 5.23 7.21 -11.74
CA MET A 150 5.39 6.04 -10.88
C MET A 150 6.32 4.98 -11.48
N GLN A 151 6.27 4.74 -12.80
CA GLN A 151 7.17 3.79 -13.48
C GLN A 151 8.63 4.12 -13.26
N MET A 152 8.96 5.39 -13.10
CA MET A 152 10.33 5.85 -12.84
C MET A 152 10.69 5.83 -11.36
N SER A 153 9.76 6.17 -10.47
CA SER A 153 10.03 6.44 -9.06
C SER A 153 9.77 5.23 -8.14
N VAL A 154 8.78 4.39 -8.46
CA VAL A 154 8.41 3.25 -7.63
C VAL A 154 9.50 2.18 -7.56
N PRO A 155 10.16 1.76 -8.66
CA PRO A 155 11.21 0.74 -8.60
C PRO A 155 12.34 1.11 -7.64
N GLU A 156 12.75 2.38 -7.63
CA GLU A 156 13.76 2.89 -6.70
C GLU A 156 13.22 2.90 -5.25
N ALA A 157 11.98 3.32 -5.08
CA ALA A 157 11.38 3.44 -3.76
C ALA A 157 11.25 2.07 -3.05
N ILE A 158 10.88 1.00 -3.76
CA ILE A 158 10.75 -0.35 -3.19
C ILE A 158 12.04 -1.15 -3.18
N ASN A 159 13.08 -0.69 -3.86
CA ASN A 159 14.36 -1.40 -3.93
C ASN A 159 15.07 -1.38 -2.58
N VAL A 160 15.06 -2.50 -1.89
CA VAL A 160 15.69 -2.68 -0.57
C VAL A 160 17.15 -3.14 -0.65
N SER A 161 17.73 -3.30 -1.84
CA SER A 161 19.11 -3.78 -2.00
C SER A 161 20.17 -2.83 -1.44
N GLY A 162 19.85 -1.54 -1.29
CA GLY A 162 20.73 -0.53 -0.70
C GLY A 162 20.61 -0.42 0.83
N GLU A 163 19.78 -1.22 1.47
CA GLU A 163 19.63 -1.21 2.93
C GLU A 163 20.81 -1.94 3.61
N THR A 164 21.15 -1.50 4.81
CA THR A 164 22.25 -2.11 5.58
C THR A 164 21.86 -3.51 6.06
N GLN A 165 22.85 -4.35 6.31
CA GLN A 165 22.62 -5.68 6.90
C GLN A 165 21.91 -5.59 8.27
N GLU A 166 22.23 -4.56 9.06
CA GLU A 166 21.56 -4.29 10.33
C GLU A 166 20.05 -4.03 10.13
N THR A 167 19.69 -3.21 9.13
CA THR A 167 18.28 -2.97 8.77
C THR A 167 17.61 -4.26 8.31
N MET A 168 18.27 -5.04 7.46
CA MET A 168 17.72 -6.33 6.99
C MET A 168 17.45 -7.30 8.14
N GLN A 169 18.36 -7.37 9.11
CA GLN A 169 18.21 -8.19 10.33
C GLN A 169 17.11 -7.65 11.25
N LEU A 170 17.01 -6.34 11.39
CA LEU A 170 15.99 -5.69 12.23
C LEU A 170 14.58 -6.05 11.75
N TYR A 171 14.35 -6.04 10.43
CA TYR A 171 13.08 -6.43 9.82
C TYR A 171 12.91 -7.95 9.65
N GLY A 172 13.90 -8.76 10.02
CA GLY A 172 13.86 -10.21 9.88
C GLY A 172 13.89 -10.69 8.43
N ILE A 173 14.48 -9.92 7.52
CA ILE A 173 14.57 -10.27 6.08
C ILE A 173 15.62 -11.37 5.85
N ASP A 174 16.52 -11.57 6.78
CA ASP A 174 17.53 -12.64 6.81
C ASP A 174 16.97 -14.02 7.18
N ASN A 175 15.70 -14.12 7.54
CA ASN A 175 15.03 -15.36 7.94
C ASN A 175 13.85 -15.67 7.01
N LYS A 176 13.83 -16.87 6.41
CA LYS A 176 12.79 -17.32 5.48
C LYS A 176 11.36 -17.25 6.03
N THR A 177 11.18 -17.38 7.36
CA THR A 177 9.86 -17.32 7.99
C THR A 177 9.30 -15.90 7.99
N THR A 178 10.14 -14.90 8.15
CA THR A 178 9.76 -13.49 8.32
C THR A 178 10.04 -12.62 7.09
N GLU A 179 10.86 -13.11 6.14
CA GLU A 179 11.39 -12.34 5.00
C GLU A 179 10.31 -11.57 4.24
N ILE A 180 9.23 -12.23 3.83
CA ILE A 180 8.20 -11.61 3.00
C ILE A 180 7.53 -10.43 3.71
N TYR A 181 7.23 -10.59 4.99
CA TYR A 181 6.59 -9.54 5.80
C TYR A 181 7.57 -8.43 6.17
N GLY A 182 8.82 -8.78 6.43
CA GLY A 182 9.90 -7.82 6.63
C GLY A 182 10.10 -6.93 5.40
N ARG A 183 10.08 -7.50 4.20
CA ARG A 183 10.17 -6.75 2.94
C ARG A 183 8.97 -5.83 2.73
N ARG A 184 7.75 -6.30 3.03
CA ARG A 184 6.53 -5.48 2.92
C ARG A 184 6.59 -4.25 3.83
N LEU A 185 6.95 -4.44 5.10
CA LEU A 185 7.05 -3.36 6.08
C LEU A 185 8.23 -2.42 5.80
N LEU A 186 9.37 -2.95 5.33
CA LEU A 186 10.49 -2.12 4.90
C LEU A 186 10.12 -1.26 3.69
N ALA A 187 9.40 -1.81 2.72
CA ALA A 187 8.89 -1.03 1.59
C ALA A 187 7.89 0.05 2.04
N ALA A 188 7.00 -0.28 3.00
CA ALA A 188 6.07 0.69 3.58
C ALA A 188 6.82 1.87 4.23
N ARG A 189 7.86 1.61 5.05
CA ARG A 189 8.71 2.66 5.62
C ARG A 189 9.33 3.54 4.53
N ARG A 190 9.88 2.95 3.48
CA ARG A 190 10.49 3.69 2.37
C ARG A 190 9.49 4.53 1.59
N MET A 191 8.25 4.08 1.48
CA MET A 191 7.16 4.89 0.90
C MET A 191 6.83 6.10 1.80
N CYS A 192 6.71 5.90 3.11
CA CYS A 192 6.48 6.99 4.06
C CYS A 192 7.60 8.04 4.00
N GLU A 193 8.89 7.64 3.99
CA GLU A 193 10.04 8.54 3.84
C GLU A 193 10.00 9.39 2.57
N ARG A 194 9.35 8.89 1.52
CA ARG A 194 9.20 9.58 0.23
C ARG A 194 7.92 10.39 0.10
N GLY A 195 7.16 10.53 1.19
CA GLY A 195 5.96 11.35 1.25
C GLY A 195 4.67 10.66 0.80
N VAL A 196 4.64 9.33 0.74
CA VAL A 196 3.38 8.59 0.61
C VAL A 196 2.61 8.70 1.92
N ARG A 197 1.41 9.27 1.87
CA ARG A 197 0.65 9.58 3.09
C ARG A 197 0.01 8.39 3.75
N PHE A 198 -0.38 7.39 2.97
CA PHE A 198 -1.01 6.20 3.52
C PHE A 198 -0.51 4.95 2.81
N THR A 199 0.00 4.02 3.60
CA THR A 199 0.46 2.71 3.13
C THR A 199 -0.27 1.61 3.89
N LEU A 200 -1.05 0.82 3.17
CA LEU A 200 -1.67 -0.40 3.69
C LEU A 200 -0.75 -1.58 3.38
N ALA A 201 -0.14 -2.17 4.41
CA ALA A 201 0.72 -3.33 4.26
C ALA A 201 0.03 -4.59 4.79
N TYR A 202 -0.27 -5.53 3.90
CA TYR A 202 -0.77 -6.84 4.31
C TYR A 202 0.37 -7.68 4.89
N VAL A 203 0.28 -7.98 6.17
CA VAL A 203 1.27 -8.79 6.90
C VAL A 203 0.81 -10.23 7.12
N SER A 204 -0.19 -10.66 6.37
CA SER A 204 -0.67 -12.04 6.31
C SER A 204 -1.27 -12.34 4.94
N ASP A 205 -1.38 -13.61 4.61
CA ASP A 205 -2.22 -14.06 3.49
C ASP A 205 -3.65 -14.30 3.98
N TYR A 206 -4.60 -14.32 3.05
CA TYR A 206 -6.01 -14.59 3.37
C TYR A 206 -6.21 -15.89 4.15
N GLY A 207 -6.99 -15.82 5.22
CA GLY A 207 -7.36 -16.98 6.04
C GLY A 207 -6.28 -17.44 7.03
N GLU A 208 -5.10 -16.84 7.07
CA GLU A 208 -4.04 -17.27 7.99
C GLU A 208 -4.40 -17.10 9.48
N TRP A 209 -5.23 -16.10 9.79
CA TRP A 209 -5.69 -15.84 11.15
C TRP A 209 -7.06 -16.46 11.46
N ASP A 210 -7.73 -17.04 10.46
CA ASP A 210 -9.01 -17.72 10.60
C ASP A 210 -8.80 -19.21 10.85
N SER A 211 -8.38 -19.56 12.06
CA SER A 211 -8.05 -20.92 12.43
C SER A 211 -9.25 -21.64 13.05
N HIS A 212 -9.93 -22.48 12.27
CA HIS A 212 -11.05 -23.30 12.72
C HIS A 212 -10.62 -24.55 13.52
N LEU A 213 -9.34 -24.96 13.39
CA LEU A 213 -8.75 -26.09 14.08
C LEU A 213 -7.37 -25.69 14.62
N ASP A 214 -6.95 -26.30 15.73
CA ASP A 214 -5.59 -26.15 16.31
C ASP A 214 -5.15 -24.68 16.47
N LEU A 215 -6.06 -23.84 16.98
CA LEU A 215 -5.91 -22.39 17.13
C LEU A 215 -4.54 -21.98 17.71
N LYS A 216 -4.14 -22.63 18.82
CA LYS A 216 -2.89 -22.29 19.51
C LYS A 216 -1.67 -22.44 18.60
N LYS A 217 -1.59 -23.53 17.84
CA LYS A 217 -0.45 -23.83 16.97
C LYS A 217 -0.43 -22.93 15.73
N LEU A 218 -1.59 -22.75 15.09
CA LEU A 218 -1.69 -21.98 13.86
C LEU A 218 -1.46 -20.49 14.12
N HIS A 219 -2.05 -19.94 15.20
CA HIS A 219 -1.79 -18.56 15.59
C HIS A 219 -0.36 -18.33 16.07
N ALA A 220 0.25 -19.28 16.79
CA ALA A 220 1.66 -19.18 17.16
C ALA A 220 2.55 -19.05 15.91
N ARG A 221 2.27 -19.85 14.87
CA ARG A 221 2.98 -19.77 13.58
C ARG A 221 2.77 -18.43 12.88
N SER A 222 1.54 -17.92 12.85
CA SER A 222 1.25 -16.61 12.23
C SER A 222 1.92 -15.48 13.00
N CYS A 223 1.93 -15.53 14.34
CA CYS A 223 2.67 -14.59 15.19
C CYS A 223 4.17 -14.63 14.90
N GLU A 224 4.78 -15.81 14.81
CA GLU A 224 6.21 -15.97 14.52
C GLU A 224 6.63 -15.28 13.21
N ARG A 225 5.77 -15.31 12.21
CA ARG A 225 6.02 -14.71 10.90
C ARG A 225 6.05 -13.18 10.91
N VAL A 226 5.27 -12.53 11.79
CA VAL A 226 5.04 -11.08 11.75
C VAL A 226 5.61 -10.33 12.95
N ASP A 227 5.91 -11.00 14.06
CA ASP A 227 6.35 -10.39 15.31
C ASP A 227 7.63 -9.55 15.14
N LYS A 228 8.70 -10.16 14.63
CA LYS A 228 9.98 -9.46 14.40
C LYS A 228 9.86 -8.36 13.32
N PRO A 229 9.20 -8.58 12.16
CA PRO A 229 8.97 -7.54 11.17
C PRO A 229 8.23 -6.31 11.72
N ILE A 230 7.15 -6.49 12.48
CA ILE A 230 6.38 -5.38 13.07
C ILE A 230 7.22 -4.62 14.09
N ALA A 231 7.90 -5.33 14.99
CA ALA A 231 8.80 -4.72 15.96
C ALA A 231 9.95 -3.96 15.29
N GLY A 232 10.53 -4.53 14.23
CA GLY A 232 11.58 -3.90 13.43
C GLY A 232 11.11 -2.61 12.77
N PHE A 233 9.91 -2.62 12.19
CA PHE A 233 9.28 -1.44 11.62
C PHE A 233 9.09 -0.34 12.66
N LEU A 234 8.50 -0.62 13.82
CA LEU A 234 8.28 0.36 14.89
C LEU A 234 9.61 0.96 15.40
N LYS A 235 10.60 0.12 15.67
CA LYS A 235 11.93 0.55 16.13
C LYS A 235 12.63 1.43 15.09
N ASP A 236 12.52 1.10 13.79
CA ASP A 236 13.13 1.89 12.71
C ASP A 236 12.41 3.22 12.50
N MET A 237 11.06 3.24 12.52
CA MET A 237 10.28 4.47 12.44
C MET A 237 10.61 5.42 13.60
N LYS A 238 10.68 4.91 14.82
CA LYS A 238 11.07 5.69 16.02
C LYS A 238 12.48 6.26 15.88
N ARG A 239 13.45 5.43 15.48
CA ARG A 239 14.85 5.85 15.29
C ARG A 239 15.00 6.96 14.25
N ARG A 240 14.12 7.01 13.27
CA ARG A 240 14.10 8.00 12.18
C ARG A 240 13.26 9.24 12.48
N GLY A 241 12.61 9.31 13.63
CA GLY A 241 11.68 10.40 13.95
C GLY A 241 10.44 10.42 13.06
N LEU A 242 9.97 9.25 12.65
CA LEU A 242 8.77 9.07 11.80
C LEU A 242 7.57 8.50 12.58
N LEU A 243 7.72 8.28 13.88
CA LEU A 243 6.68 7.72 14.74
C LEU A 243 5.94 8.79 15.57
N ASP A 244 6.46 10.00 15.64
CA ASP A 244 5.92 11.13 16.42
C ASP A 244 4.88 11.93 15.64
#